data_e0cd786545edff3f8e05ce8b36a6f0aa
#
_entry.id   e0cd786545edff3f8e05ce8b36a6f0aa
#
_cell.length_a   1.000
_cell.length_b   1.000
_cell.length_c   1.000
_cell.angle_alpha   90.00
_cell.angle_beta   90.00
_cell.angle_gamma   90.00
#
_symmetry.space_group_name_H-M   'P 1'
#
loop_
_entity.id
_entity.type
_entity.pdbx_description
1 polymer ?
#
loop_
_entity_poly.entity_id
_entity_poly.type
_entity_poly.pdbx_seq_one_letter_code
_entity_poly.pdbx_strand_id
1 'polypeptide(L)'
;RGAGGGGMRAETLPPRGTGEVGPPVTVPGAPAEPPTAPILEAEDEVDFAGRTVRDVLTLLGLADTEIAAREPESAGDGVGLVTQILDIYGDNEEASHELGLLIGRRGETLASLQYLLNVLVSTKYGNDHVFAIDIDQYKRRREQTLVAMAQRIAAEVRETGDVITLEPMSAAERRIIHVTLAEEPGVRTESVGQGQNRQVEVMPDDGRGDGD
;
A
#
# COMPACT_ATOMS: atom_id res chain seq x y z
N ARG A 1 -24.31 -2.34 -77.66
CA ARG A 1 -25.36 -1.38 -77.28
C ARG A 1 -24.98 -0.78 -75.95
N GLY A 2 -24.64 0.41 -75.86
CA GLY A 2 -24.99 1.74 -76.26
C GLY A 2 -24.62 2.55 -75.05
N ALA A 3 -23.67 3.36 -75.16
CA ALA A 3 -23.64 4.79 -75.39
C ALA A 3 -23.95 5.63 -74.13
N GLY A 4 -23.14 6.63 -73.93
CA GLY A 4 -23.44 7.91 -73.35
C GLY A 4 -22.37 8.39 -72.38
N GLY A 5 -21.51 9.05 -72.80
CA GLY A 5 -20.81 10.27 -73.00
C GLY A 5 -21.42 11.44 -72.27
N GLY A 6 -20.70 12.03 -71.36
CA GLY A 6 -21.03 13.27 -70.72
C GLY A 6 -19.77 13.96 -70.18
N GLY A 7 -19.10 14.68 -71.07
CA GLY A 7 -17.97 15.55 -70.70
C GLY A 7 -18.49 16.75 -69.92
N MET A 8 -17.92 17.04 -68.76
CA MET A 8 -18.07 18.29 -68.06
C MET A 8 -16.83 19.13 -68.31
N ARG A 9 -17.10 20.27 -68.92
CA ARG A 9 -16.13 21.35 -69.22
C ARG A 9 -15.56 21.90 -67.92
N ALA A 10 -14.24 22.04 -67.90
CA ALA A 10 -13.54 22.82 -66.92
C ALA A 10 -13.85 24.30 -67.12
N GLU A 11 -14.48 24.91 -66.18
CA GLU A 11 -14.74 26.35 -66.09
C GLU A 11 -13.56 26.99 -65.42
N THR A 12 -12.80 27.79 -66.15
CA THR A 12 -11.67 28.58 -65.72
C THR A 12 -12.16 29.80 -64.93
N LEU A 13 -11.82 29.85 -63.66
CA LEU A 13 -12.04 31.02 -62.79
C LEU A 13 -11.00 32.14 -63.14
N PRO A 14 -11.42 33.41 -63.10
CA PRO A 14 -10.54 34.54 -63.34
C PRO A 14 -9.56 34.81 -62.18
N PRO A 15 -8.44 35.49 -62.41
CA PRO A 15 -7.45 35.76 -61.39
C PRO A 15 -7.97 36.76 -60.35
N ARG A 16 -7.79 36.41 -59.05
CA ARG A 16 -8.09 37.30 -57.92
C ARG A 16 -7.12 38.46 -57.92
N GLY A 17 -7.70 39.66 -57.88
CA GLY A 17 -6.99 40.91 -57.76
C GLY A 17 -6.17 41.03 -56.47
N THR A 18 -5.02 41.66 -56.61
CA THR A 18 -4.16 42.11 -55.54
C THR A 18 -4.89 43.19 -54.72
N GLY A 19 -5.52 42.76 -53.60
CA GLY A 19 -6.08 43.70 -52.62
C GLY A 19 -4.97 44.23 -51.73
N GLU A 20 -4.85 45.53 -51.65
CA GLU A 20 -4.01 46.25 -50.69
C GLU A 20 -4.30 45.80 -49.26
N VAL A 21 -3.23 45.47 -48.54
CA VAL A 21 -3.29 45.17 -47.11
C VAL A 21 -3.45 46.49 -46.38
N GLY A 22 -4.68 46.76 -45.91
CA GLY A 22 -4.95 47.86 -44.99
C GLY A 22 -4.24 47.68 -43.65
N PRO A 23 -4.04 48.76 -42.87
CA PRO A 23 -3.37 48.66 -41.56
C PRO A 23 -4.10 47.70 -40.61
N PRO A 24 -3.39 47.04 -39.70
CA PRO A 24 -3.97 46.06 -38.81
C PRO A 24 -5.06 46.72 -37.91
N VAL A 25 -6.24 46.17 -37.97
CA VAL A 25 -7.37 46.55 -37.08
C VAL A 25 -7.05 46.03 -35.70
N THR A 26 -6.73 46.94 -34.78
CA THR A 26 -6.57 46.59 -33.36
C THR A 26 -7.97 46.29 -32.83
N VAL A 27 -8.25 45.06 -32.56
CA VAL A 27 -9.48 44.57 -31.87
C VAL A 27 -9.31 44.85 -30.38
N PRO A 28 -10.08 45.76 -29.74
CA PRO A 28 -10.03 45.91 -28.30
C PRO A 28 -10.82 44.75 -27.67
N GLY A 29 -10.15 43.95 -26.86
CA GLY A 29 -10.78 42.90 -26.08
C GLY A 29 -10.39 41.48 -26.46
N ALA A 30 -9.09 41.23 -26.65
CA ALA A 30 -8.62 39.86 -26.45
C ALA A 30 -8.93 39.47 -25.01
N PRO A 31 -9.63 38.35 -24.76
CA PRO A 31 -9.82 37.89 -23.39
C PRO A 31 -8.44 37.72 -22.75
N ALA A 32 -8.26 38.34 -21.56
CA ALA A 32 -7.07 38.16 -20.76
C ALA A 32 -6.82 36.64 -20.67
N GLU A 33 -5.60 36.21 -20.92
CA GLU A 33 -5.20 34.83 -20.68
C GLU A 33 -5.66 34.45 -19.27
N PRO A 34 -6.32 33.31 -19.08
CA PRO A 34 -6.70 32.87 -17.74
C PRO A 34 -5.44 32.88 -16.88
N PRO A 35 -5.52 33.34 -15.61
CA PRO A 35 -4.38 33.36 -14.73
C PRO A 35 -3.79 31.94 -14.75
N THR A 36 -2.53 31.85 -15.13
CA THR A 36 -1.78 30.61 -15.03
C THR A 36 -1.90 30.18 -13.59
N ALA A 37 -2.71 29.14 -13.34
CA ALA A 37 -2.80 28.53 -12.02
C ALA A 37 -1.35 28.23 -11.59
N PRO A 38 -0.98 28.50 -10.33
CA PRO A 38 0.34 28.16 -9.87
C PRO A 38 0.58 26.71 -10.26
N ILE A 39 1.67 26.44 -10.96
CA ILE A 39 2.16 25.07 -11.20
C ILE A 39 2.43 24.58 -9.78
N LEU A 40 1.47 23.89 -9.18
CA LEU A 40 1.70 23.09 -8.00
C LEU A 40 2.78 22.10 -8.45
N GLU A 41 3.96 22.18 -7.86
CA GLU A 41 4.99 21.18 -8.07
C GLU A 41 4.27 19.84 -7.99
N ALA A 42 4.48 18.97 -8.97
CA ALA A 42 3.77 17.71 -9.05
C ALA A 42 4.16 16.93 -7.79
N GLU A 43 3.23 16.82 -6.84
CA GLU A 43 3.38 16.07 -5.61
C GLU A 43 3.78 14.64 -6.00
N ASP A 44 4.88 14.15 -5.46
CA ASP A 44 5.28 12.77 -5.67
C ASP A 44 4.43 11.78 -4.87
N GLU A 45 4.62 10.50 -5.10
CA GLU A 45 3.82 9.45 -4.47
C GLU A 45 4.08 9.35 -2.96
N VAL A 46 5.28 9.70 -2.49
CA VAL A 46 5.65 9.64 -1.06
C VAL A 46 5.01 10.80 -0.31
N ASP A 47 5.08 12.01 -0.89
CA ASP A 47 4.45 13.20 -0.33
C ASP A 47 2.92 13.03 -0.28
N PHE A 48 2.33 12.48 -1.34
CA PHE A 48 0.90 12.19 -1.38
C PHE A 48 0.52 11.16 -0.31
N ALA A 49 1.27 10.08 -0.16
CA ALA A 49 1.01 9.05 0.84
C ALA A 49 1.13 9.62 2.26
N GLY A 50 2.20 10.36 2.56
CA GLY A 50 2.42 11.00 3.85
C GLY A 50 1.32 12.00 4.21
N ARG A 51 0.92 12.86 3.24
CA ARG A 51 -0.19 13.81 3.41
C ARG A 51 -1.51 13.09 3.64
N THR A 52 -1.81 12.04 2.87
CA THR A 52 -3.04 11.25 3.02
C THR A 52 -3.14 10.63 4.41
N VAL A 53 -2.06 10.07 4.93
CA VAL A 53 -2.01 9.53 6.29
C VAL A 53 -2.20 10.66 7.31
N ARG A 54 -1.53 11.79 7.15
CA ARG A 54 -1.69 12.95 8.04
C ARG A 54 -3.12 13.46 8.08
N ASP A 55 -3.79 13.56 6.94
CA ASP A 55 -5.19 13.99 6.86
C ASP A 55 -6.10 13.02 7.63
N VAL A 56 -5.88 11.71 7.48
CA VAL A 56 -6.63 10.68 8.22
C VAL A 56 -6.39 10.81 9.72
N LEU A 57 -5.12 10.93 10.16
CA LEU A 57 -4.78 11.11 11.58
C LEU A 57 -5.43 12.36 12.16
N THR A 58 -5.39 13.48 11.43
CA THR A 58 -6.02 14.75 11.85
C THR A 58 -7.53 14.60 11.99
N LEU A 59 -8.20 13.92 11.05
CA LEU A 59 -9.65 13.66 11.12
C LEU A 59 -10.03 12.76 12.31
N LEU A 60 -9.11 11.90 12.75
CA LEU A 60 -9.28 11.04 13.92
C LEU A 60 -8.91 11.73 15.24
N GLY A 61 -8.45 12.99 15.20
CA GLY A 61 -8.02 13.74 16.37
C GLY A 61 -6.56 13.45 16.81
N LEU A 62 -5.79 12.73 15.98
CA LEU A 62 -4.41 12.30 16.25
C LEU A 62 -3.41 13.24 15.53
N ALA A 63 -3.53 14.54 15.77
CA ALA A 63 -2.70 15.55 15.08
C ALA A 63 -1.26 15.61 15.63
N ASP A 64 -1.05 15.27 16.92
CA ASP A 64 0.24 15.32 17.59
C ASP A 64 1.08 14.08 17.26
N THR A 65 1.42 13.95 15.97
CA THR A 65 2.14 12.78 15.43
C THR A 65 3.17 13.19 14.41
N GLU A 66 4.30 12.52 14.41
CA GLU A 66 5.33 12.62 13.39
C GLU A 66 5.19 11.47 12.39
N ILE A 67 5.37 11.78 11.09
CA ILE A 67 5.37 10.80 10.01
C ILE A 67 6.70 10.92 9.28
N ALA A 68 7.45 9.82 9.22
CA ALA A 68 8.70 9.72 8.49
C ALA A 68 8.61 8.63 7.42
N ALA A 69 9.09 8.92 6.21
CA ALA A 69 9.20 7.92 5.15
C ALA A 69 10.61 7.31 5.15
N ARG A 70 10.70 6.00 4.97
CA ARG A 70 11.96 5.28 4.79
C ARG A 70 11.82 4.12 3.82
N GLU A 71 12.95 3.67 3.28
CA GLU A 71 13.01 2.44 2.49
C GLU A 71 12.97 1.20 3.39
N PRO A 72 12.44 0.06 2.88
CA PRO A 72 12.48 -1.20 3.62
C PRO A 72 13.92 -1.75 3.66
N GLU A 73 14.40 -2.07 4.86
CA GLU A 73 15.78 -2.54 5.10
C GLU A 73 15.86 -4.05 5.40
N SER A 74 14.76 -4.66 5.82
CA SER A 74 14.72 -6.05 6.27
C SER A 74 13.58 -6.85 5.66
N ALA A 75 13.66 -8.18 5.77
CA ALA A 75 12.56 -9.06 5.36
C ALA A 75 11.26 -8.80 6.14
N GLY A 76 11.36 -8.38 7.40
CA GLY A 76 10.22 -7.98 8.24
C GLY A 76 9.55 -6.70 7.74
N ASP A 77 10.31 -5.83 7.08
CA ASP A 77 9.81 -4.62 6.42
C ASP A 77 9.12 -4.90 5.07
N GLY A 78 9.26 -6.11 4.55
CA GLY A 78 8.70 -6.51 3.25
C GLY A 78 9.60 -6.14 2.07
N VAL A 79 10.93 -6.18 2.24
CA VAL A 79 11.90 -5.97 1.15
C VAL A 79 11.52 -6.79 -0.09
N GLY A 80 11.47 -6.13 -1.24
CA GLY A 80 11.06 -6.71 -2.53
C GLY A 80 9.55 -6.71 -2.80
N LEU A 81 8.72 -6.35 -1.82
CA LEU A 81 7.27 -6.22 -1.95
C LEU A 81 6.76 -4.81 -1.61
N VAL A 82 7.48 -4.10 -0.77
CA VAL A 82 7.15 -2.74 -0.30
C VAL A 82 8.19 -1.78 -0.87
N THR A 83 7.75 -0.65 -1.40
CA THR A 83 8.65 0.39 -1.94
C THR A 83 9.04 1.41 -0.88
N GLN A 84 8.11 1.75 0.00
CA GLN A 84 8.31 2.74 1.06
C GLN A 84 7.55 2.36 2.34
N ILE A 85 8.09 2.76 3.49
CA ILE A 85 7.45 2.61 4.79
C ILE A 85 7.18 4.00 5.35
N LEU A 86 5.97 4.22 5.83
CA LEU A 86 5.59 5.38 6.62
C LEU A 86 5.60 4.99 8.09
N ASP A 87 6.62 5.43 8.80
CA ASP A 87 6.70 5.28 10.25
C ASP A 87 5.94 6.43 10.91
N ILE A 88 5.03 6.11 11.82
CA ILE A 88 4.21 7.06 12.57
C ILE A 88 4.58 6.97 14.04
N TYR A 89 4.92 8.10 14.62
CA TYR A 89 5.30 8.22 16.03
C TYR A 89 4.41 9.25 16.72
N GLY A 90 4.07 8.98 17.98
CA GLY A 90 3.43 9.99 18.82
C GLY A 90 4.46 10.98 19.35
N ASP A 91 4.15 12.27 19.35
CA ASP A 91 5.04 13.34 19.87
C ASP A 91 5.20 13.26 21.40
N ASN A 92 4.29 12.52 22.07
CA ASN A 92 4.29 12.31 23.51
C ASN A 92 3.64 10.97 23.87
N GLU A 93 3.66 10.59 25.16
CA GLU A 93 3.10 9.32 25.63
C GLU A 93 1.59 9.18 25.40
N GLU A 94 0.82 10.27 25.49
CA GLU A 94 -0.62 10.28 25.25
C GLU A 94 -0.93 10.02 23.77
N ALA A 95 -0.25 10.71 22.85
CA ALA A 95 -0.36 10.49 21.42
C ALA A 95 0.06 9.07 21.01
N SER A 96 1.15 8.53 21.59
CA SER A 96 1.57 7.14 21.36
C SER A 96 0.52 6.13 21.86
N HIS A 97 -0.14 6.41 23.00
CA HIS A 97 -1.22 5.56 23.51
C HIS A 97 -2.43 5.58 22.57
N GLU A 98 -2.83 6.76 22.11
CA GLU A 98 -3.93 6.94 21.16
C GLU A 98 -3.63 6.28 19.80
N LEU A 99 -2.40 6.41 19.28
CA LEU A 99 -1.94 5.68 18.08
C LEU A 99 -2.05 4.17 18.26
N GLY A 100 -1.90 3.65 19.47
CA GLY A 100 -2.12 2.24 19.79
C GLY A 100 -3.51 1.75 19.39
N LEU A 101 -4.54 2.61 19.44
CA LEU A 101 -5.89 2.28 19.00
C LEU A 101 -5.96 2.05 17.48
N LEU A 102 -5.13 2.76 16.69
CA LEU A 102 -5.05 2.58 15.24
C LEU A 102 -4.33 1.30 14.84
N ILE A 103 -3.53 0.71 15.71
CA ILE A 103 -3.00 -0.63 15.48
C ILE A 103 -4.16 -1.63 15.46
N GLY A 104 -5.09 -1.47 16.40
CA GLY A 104 -6.23 -2.36 16.56
C GLY A 104 -5.82 -3.73 17.08
N ARG A 105 -6.79 -4.64 17.13
CA ARG A 105 -6.53 -6.00 17.59
C ARG A 105 -5.60 -6.72 16.62
N ARG A 106 -4.39 -7.06 17.07
CA ARG A 106 -3.38 -7.76 16.27
C ARG A 106 -2.99 -7.06 14.95
N GLY A 107 -3.08 -5.74 14.90
CA GLY A 107 -2.74 -4.98 13.69
C GLY A 107 -3.82 -4.93 12.62
N GLU A 108 -5.06 -5.35 12.89
CA GLU A 108 -6.16 -5.39 11.91
C GLU A 108 -6.54 -3.99 11.40
N THR A 109 -6.62 -3.01 12.31
CA THR A 109 -6.92 -1.63 11.92
C THR A 109 -5.78 -1.03 11.09
N LEU A 110 -4.53 -1.26 11.52
CA LEU A 110 -3.34 -0.84 10.79
C LEU A 110 -3.28 -1.44 9.38
N ALA A 111 -3.59 -2.73 9.25
CA ALA A 111 -3.65 -3.40 7.95
C ALA A 111 -4.74 -2.81 7.04
N SER A 112 -5.88 -2.44 7.60
CA SER A 112 -6.97 -1.78 6.87
C SER A 112 -6.57 -0.38 6.41
N LEU A 113 -5.92 0.40 7.26
CA LEU A 113 -5.40 1.72 6.91
C LEU A 113 -4.35 1.62 5.79
N GLN A 114 -3.41 0.69 5.90
CA GLN A 114 -2.41 0.43 4.87
C GLN A 114 -3.05 0.02 3.54
N TYR A 115 -4.08 -0.82 3.57
CA TYR A 115 -4.81 -1.21 2.36
C TYR A 115 -5.48 0.00 1.68
N LEU A 116 -6.18 0.83 2.44
CA LEU A 116 -6.82 2.04 1.92
C LEU A 116 -5.79 3.02 1.33
N LEU A 117 -4.67 3.24 2.01
CA LEU A 117 -3.58 4.06 1.48
C LEU A 117 -3.11 3.55 0.13
N ASN A 118 -2.82 2.25 0.02
CA ASN A 118 -2.34 1.66 -1.24
C ASN A 118 -3.38 1.74 -2.36
N VAL A 119 -4.68 1.63 -2.06
CA VAL A 119 -5.75 1.85 -3.06
C VAL A 119 -5.72 3.29 -3.56
N LEU A 120 -5.58 4.29 -2.69
CA LEU A 120 -5.52 5.71 -3.07
C LEU A 120 -4.27 6.02 -3.89
N VAL A 121 -3.10 5.53 -3.46
CA VAL A 121 -1.84 5.71 -4.19
C VAL A 121 -1.91 5.05 -5.56
N SER A 122 -2.35 3.79 -5.65
CA SER A 122 -2.45 3.07 -6.92
C SER A 122 -3.44 3.70 -7.89
N THR A 123 -4.49 4.33 -7.40
CA THR A 123 -5.46 5.04 -8.24
C THR A 123 -4.84 6.28 -8.88
N LYS A 124 -3.90 6.96 -8.19
CA LYS A 124 -3.29 8.21 -8.66
C LYS A 124 -1.97 8.00 -9.41
N TYR A 125 -1.14 7.05 -8.95
CA TYR A 125 0.23 6.86 -9.44
C TYR A 125 0.48 5.50 -10.10
N GLY A 126 -0.50 4.59 -10.11
CA GLY A 126 -0.35 3.22 -10.63
C GLY A 126 0.08 2.23 -9.55
N ASN A 127 0.32 0.98 -9.96
CA ASN A 127 0.54 -0.15 -9.04
C ASN A 127 2.02 -0.40 -8.69
N ASP A 128 2.93 0.43 -9.17
CA ASP A 128 4.37 0.24 -8.97
C ASP A 128 4.85 0.69 -7.57
N HIS A 129 3.98 1.38 -6.84
CA HIS A 129 4.26 1.93 -5.52
C HIS A 129 3.43 1.21 -4.46
N VAL A 130 4.10 0.51 -3.56
CA VAL A 130 3.48 -0.20 -2.43
C VAL A 130 4.01 0.35 -1.12
N PHE A 131 3.12 0.94 -0.33
CA PHE A 131 3.44 1.52 0.97
C PHE A 131 3.11 0.57 2.11
N ALA A 132 4.01 0.46 3.07
CA ALA A 132 3.72 -0.08 4.39
C ALA A 132 3.53 1.06 5.39
N ILE A 133 2.75 0.83 6.42
CA ILE A 133 2.63 1.72 7.58
C ILE A 133 3.13 0.96 8.80
N ASP A 134 3.93 1.61 9.63
CA ASP A 134 4.31 1.12 10.95
C ASP A 134 4.02 2.19 12.01
N ILE A 135 3.51 1.79 13.16
CA ILE A 135 3.17 2.68 14.27
C ILE A 135 4.05 2.31 15.46
N ASP A 136 4.87 3.27 15.91
CA ASP A 136 5.77 3.09 17.06
C ASP A 136 6.57 1.77 17.01
N GLN A 137 7.01 1.37 15.82
CA GLN A 137 7.69 0.08 15.61
C GLN A 137 6.85 -1.14 16.03
N TYR A 138 5.54 -1.07 15.88
CA TYR A 138 4.63 -2.15 16.27
C TYR A 138 5.00 -3.49 15.60
N LYS A 139 5.30 -3.48 14.30
CA LYS A 139 5.63 -4.71 13.56
C LYS A 139 6.80 -5.45 14.19
N ARG A 140 7.86 -4.74 14.55
CA ARG A 140 9.05 -5.32 15.19
C ARG A 140 8.73 -5.87 16.59
N ARG A 141 8.01 -5.10 17.42
CA ARG A 141 7.60 -5.59 18.76
C ARG A 141 6.67 -6.81 18.66
N ARG A 142 5.77 -6.79 17.69
CA ARG A 142 4.84 -7.90 17.45
C ARG A 142 5.57 -9.17 17.01
N GLU A 143 6.53 -9.06 16.10
CA GLU A 143 7.39 -10.16 15.67
C GLU A 143 8.13 -10.79 16.86
N GLN A 144 8.78 -9.98 17.69
CA GLN A 144 9.47 -10.45 18.89
C GLN A 144 8.53 -11.20 19.85
N THR A 145 7.32 -10.68 20.02
CA THR A 145 6.29 -11.32 20.84
C THR A 145 5.88 -12.67 20.27
N LEU A 146 5.69 -12.78 18.96
CA LEU A 146 5.32 -14.02 18.28
C LEU A 146 6.45 -15.05 18.35
N VAL A 147 7.70 -14.64 18.17
CA VAL A 147 8.88 -15.51 18.32
C VAL A 147 8.95 -16.09 19.73
N ALA A 148 8.88 -15.23 20.75
CA ALA A 148 8.92 -15.67 22.15
C ALA A 148 7.74 -16.59 22.51
N MET A 149 6.55 -16.28 21.99
CA MET A 149 5.36 -17.13 22.19
C MET A 149 5.55 -18.49 21.51
N ALA A 150 6.04 -18.54 20.27
CA ALA A 150 6.26 -19.78 19.54
C ALA A 150 7.23 -20.70 20.28
N GLN A 151 8.36 -20.17 20.74
CA GLN A 151 9.36 -20.93 21.49
C GLN A 151 8.80 -21.51 22.79
N ARG A 152 8.00 -20.71 23.53
CA ARG A 152 7.35 -21.19 24.76
C ARG A 152 6.38 -22.32 24.45
N ILE A 153 5.56 -22.20 23.43
CA ILE A 153 4.58 -23.22 23.04
C ILE A 153 5.29 -24.48 22.54
N ALA A 154 6.38 -24.36 21.78
CA ALA A 154 7.16 -25.53 21.38
C ALA A 154 7.71 -26.29 22.59
N ALA A 155 8.16 -25.60 23.64
CA ALA A 155 8.59 -26.24 24.88
C ALA A 155 7.43 -26.98 25.58
N GLU A 156 6.25 -26.36 25.67
CA GLU A 156 5.04 -26.94 26.26
C GLU A 156 4.57 -28.18 25.48
N VAL A 157 4.53 -28.13 24.14
CA VAL A 157 4.17 -29.27 23.29
C VAL A 157 5.16 -30.44 23.47
N ARG A 158 6.45 -30.16 23.59
CA ARG A 158 7.45 -31.22 23.87
C ARG A 158 7.26 -31.87 25.25
N GLU A 159 6.86 -31.10 26.25
CA GLU A 159 6.66 -31.61 27.61
C GLU A 159 5.37 -32.41 27.74
N THR A 160 4.27 -31.90 27.15
CA THR A 160 2.93 -32.49 27.32
C THR A 160 2.59 -33.54 26.28
N GLY A 161 3.15 -33.43 25.07
CA GLY A 161 2.76 -34.21 23.90
C GLY A 161 1.43 -33.79 23.28
N ASP A 162 0.83 -32.71 23.76
CA ASP A 162 -0.46 -32.21 23.29
C ASP A 162 -0.29 -31.30 22.07
N VAL A 163 -1.32 -31.26 21.21
CA VAL A 163 -1.44 -30.28 20.13
C VAL A 163 -1.96 -28.97 20.68
N ILE A 164 -1.23 -27.88 20.46
CA ILE A 164 -1.65 -26.55 20.88
C ILE A 164 -2.05 -25.73 19.65
N THR A 165 -3.30 -25.28 19.66
CA THR A 165 -3.84 -24.40 18.61
C THR A 165 -3.71 -22.95 19.02
N LEU A 166 -3.03 -22.15 18.21
CA LEU A 166 -2.87 -20.71 18.42
C LEU A 166 -4.12 -19.97 17.99
N GLU A 167 -4.26 -18.74 18.47
CA GLU A 167 -5.34 -17.88 18.00
C GLU A 167 -5.18 -17.54 16.50
N PRO A 168 -6.31 -17.29 15.79
CA PRO A 168 -6.25 -16.85 14.39
C PRO A 168 -5.37 -15.60 14.22
N MET A 169 -4.56 -15.58 13.17
CA MET A 169 -3.63 -14.51 12.89
C MET A 169 -3.40 -14.34 11.37
N SER A 170 -2.81 -13.22 10.99
CA SER A 170 -2.50 -12.91 9.59
C SER A 170 -1.53 -13.92 8.95
N ALA A 171 -1.48 -13.98 7.62
CA ALA A 171 -0.57 -14.87 6.90
C ALA A 171 0.91 -14.55 7.23
N ALA A 172 1.26 -13.27 7.39
CA ALA A 172 2.59 -12.85 7.77
C ALA A 172 2.96 -13.35 9.18
N GLU A 173 2.05 -13.21 10.15
CA GLU A 173 2.27 -13.69 11.53
C GLU A 173 2.39 -15.21 11.60
N ARG A 174 1.55 -15.95 10.85
CA ARG A 174 1.66 -17.41 10.76
C ARG A 174 3.01 -17.83 10.18
N ARG A 175 3.52 -17.12 9.17
CA ARG A 175 4.85 -17.35 8.62
C ARG A 175 5.94 -17.17 9.66
N ILE A 176 5.87 -16.14 10.52
CA ILE A 176 6.82 -15.93 11.62
C ILE A 176 6.87 -17.18 12.51
N ILE A 177 5.70 -17.69 12.95
CA ILE A 177 5.62 -18.90 13.78
C ILE A 177 6.23 -20.10 13.06
N HIS A 178 5.87 -20.35 11.80
CA HIS A 178 6.40 -21.47 11.03
C HIS A 178 7.92 -21.40 10.87
N VAL A 179 8.47 -20.22 10.54
CA VAL A 179 9.92 -20.02 10.37
C VAL A 179 10.64 -20.18 11.71
N THR A 180 10.09 -19.63 12.80
CA THR A 180 10.67 -19.74 14.14
C THR A 180 10.78 -21.19 14.58
N LEU A 181 9.80 -22.03 14.24
CA LEU A 181 9.73 -23.43 14.69
C LEU A 181 10.19 -24.44 13.63
N ALA A 182 10.61 -23.99 12.44
CA ALA A 182 11.02 -24.89 11.35
C ALA A 182 12.22 -25.79 11.72
N GLU A 183 13.14 -25.26 12.53
CA GLU A 183 14.35 -25.97 12.96
C GLU A 183 14.28 -26.41 14.43
N GLU A 184 13.13 -26.21 15.10
CA GLU A 184 12.95 -26.63 16.48
C GLU A 184 12.69 -28.14 16.57
N PRO A 185 13.58 -28.91 17.25
CA PRO A 185 13.43 -30.36 17.30
C PRO A 185 12.20 -30.77 18.12
N GLY A 186 11.52 -31.84 17.67
CA GLY A 186 10.42 -32.48 18.39
C GLY A 186 9.08 -31.78 18.26
N VAL A 187 8.97 -30.74 17.41
CA VAL A 187 7.69 -30.10 17.09
C VAL A 187 7.58 -29.84 15.58
N ARG A 188 6.36 -29.85 15.09
CA ARG A 188 5.99 -29.42 13.74
C ARG A 188 4.81 -28.47 13.78
N THR A 189 4.63 -27.69 12.73
CA THR A 189 3.57 -26.68 12.67
C THR A 189 2.72 -26.85 11.43
N GLU A 190 1.41 -26.64 11.56
CA GLU A 190 0.46 -26.65 10.46
C GLU A 190 -0.48 -25.45 10.53
N SER A 191 -0.80 -24.84 9.36
CA SER A 191 -1.81 -23.77 9.28
C SER A 191 -3.17 -24.36 8.95
N VAL A 192 -4.11 -24.26 9.90
CA VAL A 192 -5.48 -24.78 9.80
C VAL A 192 -6.52 -23.67 9.72
N GLY A 193 -7.71 -23.96 9.19
CA GLY A 193 -8.78 -23.00 9.04
C GLY A 193 -8.69 -22.18 7.73
N GLN A 194 -9.63 -21.23 7.57
CA GLN A 194 -9.75 -20.42 6.35
C GLN A 194 -9.98 -18.94 6.65
N GLY A 195 -9.53 -18.08 5.75
CA GLY A 195 -9.74 -16.63 5.84
C GLY A 195 -9.21 -16.05 7.15
N GLN A 196 -10.03 -15.25 7.81
CA GLN A 196 -9.69 -14.59 9.08
C GLN A 196 -9.62 -15.55 10.29
N ASN A 197 -10.18 -16.75 10.16
CA ASN A 197 -10.12 -17.77 11.21
C ASN A 197 -8.94 -18.75 11.04
N ARG A 198 -8.02 -18.45 10.10
CA ARG A 198 -6.86 -19.29 9.87
C ARG A 198 -5.83 -19.09 10.97
N GLN A 199 -5.37 -20.18 11.55
CA GLN A 199 -4.53 -20.26 12.74
C GLN A 199 -3.38 -21.25 12.54
N VAL A 200 -2.45 -21.33 13.48
CA VAL A 200 -1.36 -22.31 13.49
C VAL A 200 -1.60 -23.32 14.60
N GLU A 201 -1.45 -24.57 14.28
CA GLU A 201 -1.31 -25.66 15.25
C GLU A 201 0.16 -26.01 15.40
N VAL A 202 0.58 -26.16 16.66
CA VAL A 202 1.91 -26.68 17.00
C VAL A 202 1.70 -28.05 17.63
N MET A 203 2.35 -29.07 17.07
CA MET A 203 2.13 -30.46 17.45
C MET A 203 3.46 -31.19 17.58
N PRO A 204 3.50 -32.30 18.35
CA PRO A 204 4.69 -33.12 18.44
C PRO A 204 5.15 -33.62 17.06
N ASP A 205 6.44 -33.62 16.83
CA ASP A 205 7.05 -34.28 15.67
C ASP A 205 7.46 -35.68 16.07
N ASP A 206 6.60 -36.67 15.81
CA ASP A 206 6.83 -38.09 16.12
C ASP A 206 7.84 -38.76 15.16
N GLY A 207 8.48 -37.97 14.29
CA GLY A 207 9.42 -38.50 13.26
C GLY A 207 8.73 -39.39 12.21
N ARG A 208 7.38 -39.44 12.24
CA ARG A 208 6.57 -40.08 11.19
C ARG A 208 6.21 -39.00 10.17
N GLY A 209 7.22 -38.60 9.40
CA GLY A 209 6.94 -37.81 8.18
C GLY A 209 6.00 -38.61 7.30
N ASP A 210 4.98 -37.92 6.78
CA ASP A 210 4.01 -38.43 5.81
C ASP A 210 4.77 -39.09 4.65
N GLY A 211 5.00 -40.41 4.80
CA GLY A 211 5.46 -41.27 3.76
C GLY A 211 4.25 -42.05 3.28
N ASP A 212 3.54 -41.47 2.28
CA ASP A 212 2.82 -42.24 1.26
C ASP A 212 2.50 -41.36 0.04
#